data_f815cd508f68d95e61d0ccebddf07112
#
_entry.id   f815cd508f68d95e61d0ccebddf07112
#
_cell.length_a   1.000
_cell.length_b   1.000
_cell.length_c   1.000
_cell.angle_alpha   90.00
_cell.angle_beta   90.00
_cell.angle_gamma   90.00
#
_symmetry.space_group_name_H-M   'P 1'
#
loop_
_entity.id
_entity.type
_entity.pdbx_description
1 polymer ?
#
loop_
_entity_poly.entity_id
_entity_poly.type
_entity_poly.pdbx_seq_one_letter_code
_entity_poly.pdbx_strand_id
1 'polypeptide(L)'
;MLYRLFYIFSFLTISSILLADKDHTNLLIYGDSISAGYGMDTDKQWSEELQKILIKEKISLTIINKSLSGETTGGGLSRLENIIANSKPSYILIELGGNDALRGYPPAKIKNNIQEMINLSIKQGVKVLLMQIRILPNYGKRYQTSFESLYVEVSEENNIPLIPFMLNDIALNKELMLNDGIHPNATAQPLIAEFLYTNLLPLMSEVD
;
A
#
# COMPACT_ATOMS: atom_id res chain seq x y z
N MET A 1 26.37 11.08 -77.35
CA MET A 1 25.92 12.05 -76.33
C MET A 1 25.03 11.29 -75.39
N LEU A 2 25.61 10.80 -74.25
CA LEU A 2 24.94 9.87 -73.34
C LEU A 2 24.40 10.70 -72.15
N TYR A 3 23.09 10.71 -71.97
CA TYR A 3 22.45 11.32 -70.79
C TYR A 3 22.42 10.28 -69.66
N ARG A 4 23.15 10.50 -68.56
CA ARG A 4 23.04 9.74 -67.32
C ARG A 4 21.89 10.29 -66.49
N LEU A 5 20.84 9.49 -66.29
CA LEU A 5 19.77 9.73 -65.32
C LEU A 5 20.31 9.39 -63.93
N PHE A 6 20.37 10.38 -63.03
CA PHE A 6 20.60 10.18 -61.59
C PHE A 6 19.24 9.94 -60.90
N TYR A 7 19.00 8.71 -60.40
CA TYR A 7 17.89 8.45 -59.50
C TYR A 7 18.31 8.83 -58.08
N ILE A 8 17.68 9.86 -57.53
CA ILE A 8 17.79 10.21 -56.11
C ILE A 8 16.81 9.34 -55.32
N PHE A 9 17.30 8.34 -54.61
CA PHE A 9 16.54 7.57 -53.67
C PHE A 9 16.44 8.37 -52.36
N SER A 10 15.28 8.97 -52.15
CA SER A 10 14.96 9.64 -50.85
C SER A 10 14.57 8.59 -49.84
N PHE A 11 15.47 8.32 -48.87
CA PHE A 11 15.18 7.48 -47.70
C PHE A 11 14.31 8.30 -46.74
N LEU A 12 12.99 8.07 -46.75
CA LEU A 12 12.11 8.53 -45.68
C LEU A 12 12.37 7.65 -44.44
N THR A 13 13.15 8.16 -43.48
CA THR A 13 13.24 7.60 -42.15
C THR A 13 11.96 7.90 -41.41
N ILE A 14 11.09 6.91 -41.30
CA ILE A 14 9.94 6.92 -40.41
C ILE A 14 10.50 6.79 -38.99
N SER A 15 10.69 7.94 -38.33
CA SER A 15 10.92 7.97 -36.87
C SER A 15 9.62 7.48 -36.21
N SER A 16 9.60 6.22 -35.83
CA SER A 16 8.61 5.70 -34.86
C SER A 16 8.80 6.47 -33.58
N ILE A 17 7.96 7.49 -33.36
CA ILE A 17 7.79 8.06 -32.03
C ILE A 17 7.19 6.91 -31.20
N LEU A 18 8.04 6.24 -30.40
CA LEU A 18 7.57 5.46 -29.27
C LEU A 18 6.81 6.47 -28.39
N LEU A 19 5.48 6.40 -28.48
CA LEU A 19 4.63 6.95 -27.43
C LEU A 19 5.03 6.15 -26.18
N ALA A 20 5.81 6.78 -25.29
CA ALA A 20 6.02 6.25 -23.96
C ALA A 20 4.62 5.99 -23.40
N ASP A 21 4.30 4.72 -23.22
CA ASP A 21 3.11 4.29 -22.51
C ASP A 21 3.19 5.04 -21.17
N LYS A 22 2.17 5.84 -20.88
CA LYS A 22 2.14 6.62 -19.65
C LYS A 22 2.05 5.56 -18.56
N ASP A 23 3.20 5.23 -17.95
CA ASP A 23 3.32 4.15 -16.97
C ASP A 23 2.16 4.23 -16.00
N HIS A 24 1.26 3.24 -16.08
CA HIS A 24 0.15 3.12 -15.16
C HIS A 24 0.73 2.79 -13.78
N THR A 25 0.81 3.80 -12.94
CA THR A 25 1.28 3.62 -11.56
C THR A 25 0.23 2.85 -10.78
N ASN A 26 0.63 1.74 -10.20
CA ASN A 26 -0.23 0.89 -9.38
C ASN A 26 0.23 0.88 -7.93
N LEU A 27 -0.70 1.04 -6.99
CA LEU A 27 -0.49 0.87 -5.57
C LEU A 27 -1.16 -0.43 -5.10
N LEU A 28 -0.35 -1.37 -4.66
CA LEU A 28 -0.82 -2.58 -4.00
C LEU A 28 -1.08 -2.29 -2.51
N ILE A 29 -2.33 -2.44 -2.07
CA ILE A 29 -2.69 -2.45 -0.65
C ILE A 29 -2.56 -3.89 -0.15
N TYR A 30 -1.73 -4.07 0.86
CA TYR A 30 -1.38 -5.36 1.40
C TYR A 30 -1.55 -5.37 2.91
N GLY A 31 -2.76 -5.67 3.35
CA GLY A 31 -3.20 -5.51 4.71
C GLY A 31 -4.09 -6.65 5.21
N ASP A 32 -4.70 -6.41 6.35
CA ASP A 32 -5.60 -7.34 7.02
C ASP A 32 -7.08 -6.97 6.84
N SER A 33 -7.92 -7.24 7.85
CA SER A 33 -9.36 -6.99 7.82
C SER A 33 -9.72 -5.51 7.71
N ILE A 34 -8.88 -4.61 8.18
CA ILE A 34 -9.12 -3.16 8.10
C ILE A 34 -9.08 -2.73 6.63
N SER A 35 -8.08 -3.17 5.90
CA SER A 35 -7.92 -2.87 4.47
C SER A 35 -8.78 -3.76 3.57
N ALA A 36 -9.15 -4.97 4.02
CA ALA A 36 -10.07 -5.85 3.29
C ALA A 36 -11.54 -5.41 3.41
N GLY A 37 -11.86 -4.40 4.22
CA GLY A 37 -13.22 -3.89 4.40
C GLY A 37 -14.15 -4.87 5.10
N TYR A 38 -13.69 -5.47 6.20
CA TYR A 38 -14.47 -6.42 6.97
C TYR A 38 -15.86 -5.87 7.34
N GLY A 39 -16.89 -6.68 7.07
CA GLY A 39 -18.27 -6.34 7.39
C GLY A 39 -18.95 -5.35 6.44
N MET A 40 -18.33 -5.05 5.28
CA MET A 40 -18.86 -4.08 4.31
C MET A 40 -18.93 -4.64 2.90
N ASP A 41 -19.81 -4.04 2.09
CA ASP A 41 -19.83 -4.24 0.65
C ASP A 41 -18.54 -3.69 0.03
N THR A 42 -18.04 -4.33 -1.02
CA THR A 42 -16.75 -3.98 -1.65
C THR A 42 -16.71 -2.52 -2.12
N ASP A 43 -17.80 -2.01 -2.68
CA ASP A 43 -17.92 -0.63 -3.19
C ASP A 43 -17.91 0.46 -2.11
N LYS A 44 -17.97 0.07 -0.83
CA LYS A 44 -17.97 0.96 0.34
C LYS A 44 -16.65 0.93 1.12
N GLN A 45 -15.67 0.13 0.68
CA GLN A 45 -14.37 0.04 1.33
C GLN A 45 -13.54 1.32 1.09
N TRP A 46 -12.70 1.68 2.04
CA TRP A 46 -11.86 2.88 1.93
C TRP A 46 -10.96 2.88 0.69
N SER A 47 -10.52 1.72 0.23
CA SER A 47 -9.73 1.59 -0.99
C SER A 47 -10.49 2.02 -2.24
N GLU A 48 -11.78 1.71 -2.31
CA GLU A 48 -12.66 2.17 -3.39
C GLU A 48 -13.00 3.65 -3.27
N GLU A 49 -13.21 4.14 -2.04
CA GLU A 49 -13.39 5.58 -1.79
C GLU A 49 -12.13 6.37 -2.19
N LEU A 50 -10.94 5.87 -1.86
CA LEU A 50 -9.67 6.46 -2.29
C LEU A 50 -9.57 6.46 -3.83
N GLN A 51 -9.92 5.36 -4.51
CA GLN A 51 -9.92 5.32 -5.98
C GLN A 51 -10.86 6.36 -6.58
N LYS A 52 -12.04 6.61 -5.97
CA LYS A 52 -12.97 7.68 -6.41
C LYS A 52 -12.35 9.06 -6.26
N ILE A 53 -11.65 9.33 -5.15
CA ILE A 53 -10.92 10.59 -4.93
C ILE A 53 -9.84 10.77 -6.02
N LEU A 54 -9.02 9.75 -6.26
CA LEU A 54 -7.95 9.80 -7.27
C LEU A 54 -8.49 10.09 -8.68
N ILE A 55 -9.61 9.48 -9.06
CA ILE A 55 -10.27 9.75 -10.35
C ILE A 55 -10.75 11.20 -10.41
N LYS A 56 -11.42 11.69 -9.37
CA LYS A 56 -11.92 13.07 -9.28
C LYS A 56 -10.78 14.09 -9.41
N GLU A 57 -9.67 13.84 -8.73
CA GLU A 57 -8.48 14.71 -8.74
C GLU A 57 -7.58 14.47 -9.97
N LYS A 58 -7.98 13.57 -10.90
CA LYS A 58 -7.26 13.24 -12.14
C LYS A 58 -5.83 12.71 -11.91
N ILE A 59 -5.64 11.98 -10.80
CA ILE A 59 -4.38 11.35 -10.46
C ILE A 59 -4.36 9.96 -11.11
N SER A 60 -3.32 9.69 -11.92
CA SER A 60 -3.15 8.42 -12.64
C SER A 60 -2.52 7.38 -11.71
N LEU A 61 -3.28 6.92 -10.71
CA LEU A 61 -2.91 5.86 -9.77
C LEU A 61 -4.04 4.85 -9.66
N THR A 62 -3.74 3.58 -9.86
CA THR A 62 -4.70 2.48 -9.73
C THR A 62 -4.47 1.76 -8.41
N ILE A 63 -5.53 1.57 -7.64
CA ILE A 63 -5.49 0.83 -6.38
C ILE A 63 -5.74 -0.66 -6.65
N ILE A 64 -4.85 -1.52 -6.17
CA ILE A 64 -4.98 -2.98 -6.21
C ILE A 64 -5.03 -3.49 -4.78
N ASN A 65 -6.21 -3.81 -4.28
CA ASN A 65 -6.36 -4.32 -2.92
C ASN A 65 -6.23 -5.85 -2.88
N LYS A 66 -5.23 -6.36 -2.16
CA LYS A 66 -4.97 -7.79 -1.92
C LYS A 66 -4.92 -8.14 -0.44
N SER A 67 -5.59 -7.33 0.37
CA SER A 67 -5.74 -7.54 1.82
C SER A 67 -6.64 -8.73 2.12
N LEU A 68 -6.39 -9.42 3.23
CA LEU A 68 -7.18 -10.55 3.67
C LEU A 68 -7.54 -10.41 5.15
N SER A 69 -8.83 -10.58 5.47
CA SER A 69 -9.29 -10.55 6.88
C SER A 69 -8.59 -11.64 7.71
N GLY A 70 -8.08 -11.24 8.88
CA GLY A 70 -7.37 -12.14 9.79
C GLY A 70 -5.91 -12.40 9.44
N GLU A 71 -5.37 -11.75 8.39
CA GLU A 71 -4.00 -11.93 7.93
C GLU A 71 -2.99 -11.52 9.00
N THR A 72 -1.95 -12.34 9.15
CA THR A 72 -0.79 -12.06 10.00
C THR A 72 0.42 -11.70 9.15
N THR A 73 1.45 -11.15 9.78
CA THR A 73 2.72 -10.88 9.07
C THR A 73 3.34 -12.13 8.48
N GLY A 74 3.21 -13.29 9.16
CA GLY A 74 3.70 -14.57 8.64
C GLY A 74 2.89 -15.08 7.45
N GLY A 75 1.56 -14.97 7.49
CA GLY A 75 0.68 -15.32 6.38
C GLY A 75 0.93 -14.41 5.17
N GLY A 76 0.99 -13.08 5.42
CA GLY A 76 1.33 -12.11 4.39
C GLY A 76 2.67 -12.41 3.72
N LEU A 77 3.73 -12.64 4.50
CA LEU A 77 5.04 -12.97 3.95
C LEU A 77 4.98 -14.18 3.01
N SER A 78 4.25 -15.23 3.38
CA SER A 78 4.19 -16.49 2.61
C SER A 78 3.57 -16.35 1.22
N ARG A 79 2.69 -15.37 0.99
CA ARG A 79 1.99 -15.18 -0.31
C ARG A 79 2.47 -13.96 -1.11
N LEU A 80 3.31 -13.10 -0.52
CA LEU A 80 3.69 -11.82 -1.10
C LEU A 80 4.35 -11.95 -2.47
N GLU A 81 5.29 -12.90 -2.63
CA GLU A 81 6.02 -13.08 -3.88
C GLU A 81 5.10 -13.33 -5.07
N ASN A 82 4.13 -14.23 -4.90
CA ASN A 82 3.13 -14.52 -5.93
C ASN A 82 2.21 -13.31 -6.20
N ILE A 83 1.86 -12.55 -5.18
CA ILE A 83 1.02 -11.36 -5.34
C ILE A 83 1.75 -10.28 -6.14
N ILE A 84 3.02 -9.98 -5.83
CA ILE A 84 3.82 -9.01 -6.58
C ILE A 84 3.99 -9.48 -8.04
N ALA A 85 4.35 -10.75 -8.26
CA ALA A 85 4.54 -11.29 -9.60
C ALA A 85 3.30 -11.16 -10.50
N ASN A 86 2.10 -11.36 -9.92
CA ASN A 86 0.84 -11.26 -10.65
C ASN A 86 0.32 -9.84 -10.79
N SER A 87 0.50 -8.98 -9.79
CA SER A 87 -0.04 -7.61 -9.76
C SER A 87 0.90 -6.59 -10.39
N LYS A 88 2.22 -6.86 -10.41
CA LYS A 88 3.28 -5.97 -10.91
C LYS A 88 3.11 -4.53 -10.43
N PRO A 89 3.02 -4.30 -9.13
CA PRO A 89 2.75 -2.98 -8.59
C PRO A 89 4.00 -2.09 -8.67
N SER A 90 3.80 -0.77 -8.83
CA SER A 90 4.86 0.23 -8.69
C SER A 90 5.17 0.47 -7.22
N TYR A 91 4.13 0.47 -6.39
CA TYR A 91 4.19 0.69 -4.95
C TYR A 91 3.43 -0.38 -4.18
N ILE A 92 3.87 -0.66 -2.96
CA ILE A 92 3.14 -1.47 -2.00
C ILE A 92 2.97 -0.71 -0.68
N LEU A 93 1.74 -0.67 -0.16
CA LEU A 93 1.43 -0.26 1.20
C LEU A 93 1.27 -1.51 2.06
N ILE A 94 2.22 -1.74 2.98
CA ILE A 94 2.15 -2.83 3.95
C ILE A 94 1.41 -2.34 5.20
N GLU A 95 0.24 -2.93 5.46
CA GLU A 95 -0.65 -2.64 6.60
C GLU A 95 -0.93 -3.96 7.35
N LEU A 96 0.07 -4.53 8.02
CA LEU A 96 0.01 -5.83 8.70
C LEU A 96 0.67 -5.79 10.07
N GLY A 97 0.24 -6.69 10.94
CA GLY A 97 0.76 -6.87 12.30
C GLY A 97 -0.31 -6.76 13.39
N GLY A 98 -1.46 -6.15 13.09
CA GLY A 98 -2.58 -6.07 14.03
C GLY A 98 -3.02 -7.44 14.53
N ASN A 99 -3.21 -8.39 13.64
CA ASN A 99 -3.60 -9.75 13.99
C ASN A 99 -2.53 -10.53 14.76
N ASP A 100 -1.27 -10.29 14.49
CA ASP A 100 -0.16 -10.85 15.27
C ASP A 100 -0.21 -10.34 16.72
N ALA A 101 -0.40 -9.04 16.89
CA ALA A 101 -0.50 -8.42 18.20
C ALA A 101 -1.73 -8.90 18.99
N LEU A 102 -2.90 -8.99 18.34
CA LEU A 102 -4.11 -9.54 18.94
C LEU A 102 -3.92 -10.98 19.46
N ARG A 103 -3.03 -11.76 18.82
CA ARG A 103 -2.65 -13.13 19.22
C ARG A 103 -1.46 -13.17 20.18
N GLY A 104 -0.91 -12.03 20.59
CA GLY A 104 0.21 -11.94 21.52
C GLY A 104 1.55 -12.43 20.93
N TYR A 105 1.73 -12.37 19.61
CA TYR A 105 2.99 -12.78 19.00
C TYR A 105 4.14 -11.84 19.41
N PRO A 106 5.35 -12.38 19.56
CA PRO A 106 6.50 -11.56 19.95
C PRO A 106 6.77 -10.43 18.93
N PRO A 107 6.92 -9.16 19.35
CA PRO A 107 7.21 -8.04 18.45
C PRO A 107 8.43 -8.26 17.55
N ALA A 108 9.47 -8.93 18.05
CA ALA A 108 10.64 -9.29 17.25
C ALA A 108 10.30 -10.19 16.04
N LYS A 109 9.34 -11.12 16.19
CA LYS A 109 8.88 -11.97 15.09
C LYS A 109 8.11 -11.16 14.06
N ILE A 110 7.27 -10.23 14.52
CA ILE A 110 6.50 -9.32 13.67
C ILE A 110 7.46 -8.44 12.87
N LYS A 111 8.44 -7.82 13.56
CA LYS A 111 9.51 -7.01 12.93
C LYS A 111 10.23 -7.79 11.83
N ASN A 112 10.68 -9.00 12.13
CA ASN A 112 11.40 -9.83 11.14
C ASN A 112 10.54 -10.13 9.90
N ASN A 113 9.26 -10.48 10.08
CA ASN A 113 8.38 -10.77 8.95
C ASN A 113 8.14 -9.52 8.08
N ILE A 114 7.95 -8.34 8.70
CA ILE A 114 7.80 -7.06 7.98
C ILE A 114 9.10 -6.75 7.21
N GLN A 115 10.26 -6.91 7.85
CA GLN A 115 11.56 -6.71 7.22
C GLN A 115 11.74 -7.60 5.99
N GLU A 116 11.39 -8.88 6.08
CA GLU A 116 11.46 -9.80 4.95
C GLU A 116 10.50 -9.41 3.81
N MET A 117 9.28 -8.94 4.14
CA MET A 117 8.36 -8.41 3.12
C MET A 117 8.93 -7.18 2.40
N ILE A 118 9.58 -6.28 3.14
CA ILE A 118 10.25 -5.10 2.57
C ILE A 118 11.39 -5.54 1.64
N ASN A 119 12.28 -6.42 2.12
CA ASN A 119 13.41 -6.93 1.34
C ASN A 119 12.95 -7.57 0.02
N LEU A 120 11.90 -8.38 0.09
CA LEU A 120 11.32 -9.06 -1.06
C LEU A 120 10.71 -8.06 -2.05
N SER A 121 10.01 -7.05 -1.57
CA SER A 121 9.41 -6.01 -2.41
C SER A 121 10.47 -5.19 -3.13
N ILE A 122 11.48 -4.71 -2.41
CA ILE A 122 12.61 -3.94 -2.96
C ILE A 122 13.38 -4.77 -4.00
N LYS A 123 13.64 -6.06 -3.70
CA LYS A 123 14.31 -6.97 -4.64
C LYS A 123 13.55 -7.13 -5.96
N GLN A 124 12.24 -6.99 -5.93
CA GLN A 124 11.38 -7.03 -7.12
C GLN A 124 11.13 -5.65 -7.75
N GLY A 125 11.84 -4.60 -7.31
CA GLY A 125 11.73 -3.25 -7.83
C GLY A 125 10.48 -2.50 -7.40
N VAL A 126 9.78 -2.98 -6.35
CA VAL A 126 8.57 -2.34 -5.82
C VAL A 126 8.94 -1.37 -4.71
N LYS A 127 8.47 -0.14 -4.80
CA LYS A 127 8.65 0.90 -3.78
C LYS A 127 7.74 0.65 -2.59
N VAL A 128 8.29 0.68 -1.38
CA VAL A 128 7.57 0.27 -0.17
C VAL A 128 7.16 1.48 0.66
N LEU A 129 5.92 1.45 1.09
CA LEU A 129 5.31 2.34 2.07
C LEU A 129 4.85 1.48 3.25
N LEU A 130 5.17 1.87 4.47
CA LEU A 130 4.81 1.14 5.67
C LEU A 130 3.75 1.89 6.46
N MET A 131 2.66 1.23 6.87
CA MET A 131 1.66 1.79 7.77
C MET A 131 2.02 1.45 9.20
N GLN A 132 2.04 2.46 10.06
CA GLN A 132 2.11 2.22 11.50
C GLN A 132 0.82 1.56 11.98
N ILE A 133 0.94 0.50 12.76
CA ILE A 133 -0.20 -0.11 13.46
C ILE A 133 -0.12 0.21 14.95
N ARG A 134 -1.27 0.46 15.57
CA ARG A 134 -1.42 0.62 17.00
C ARG A 134 -2.36 -0.42 17.56
N ILE A 135 -2.17 -0.77 18.82
CA ILE A 135 -3.01 -1.72 19.54
C ILE A 135 -3.65 -1.09 20.76
N LEU A 136 -4.72 -1.71 21.23
CA LEU A 136 -5.41 -1.28 22.44
C LEU A 136 -4.50 -1.39 23.68
N PRO A 137 -4.64 -0.48 24.66
CA PRO A 137 -3.75 -0.43 25.85
C PRO A 137 -3.85 -1.64 26.78
N ASN A 138 -4.86 -2.50 26.64
CA ASN A 138 -5.08 -3.69 27.46
C ASN A 138 -4.03 -4.80 27.28
N TYR A 139 -3.13 -4.70 26.28
CA TYR A 139 -2.01 -5.64 26.08
C TYR A 139 -0.79 -5.36 26.96
N GLY A 140 -0.87 -4.34 27.80
CA GLY A 140 0.19 -3.91 28.69
C GLY A 140 1.25 -3.01 28.02
N LYS A 141 1.66 -1.99 28.76
CA LYS A 141 2.51 -0.92 28.24
C LYS A 141 3.80 -1.41 27.59
N ARG A 142 4.46 -2.42 28.17
CA ARG A 142 5.72 -2.94 27.63
C ARG A 142 5.54 -3.54 26.25
N TYR A 143 4.51 -4.36 26.07
CA TYR A 143 4.21 -4.99 24.76
C TYR A 143 3.79 -3.94 23.75
N GLN A 144 2.87 -3.04 24.12
CA GLN A 144 2.42 -1.95 23.28
C GLN A 144 3.60 -1.09 22.79
N THR A 145 4.47 -0.66 23.68
CA THR A 145 5.65 0.16 23.30
C THR A 145 6.54 -0.62 22.31
N SER A 146 6.88 -1.88 22.62
CA SER A 146 7.73 -2.70 21.74
C SER A 146 7.08 -3.00 20.40
N PHE A 147 5.75 -3.13 20.34
CA PHE A 147 5.01 -3.36 19.12
C PHE A 147 4.93 -2.08 18.26
N GLU A 148 4.61 -0.95 18.86
CA GLU A 148 4.46 0.30 18.12
C GLU A 148 5.82 0.86 17.64
N SER A 149 6.91 0.67 18.43
CA SER A 149 8.26 1.13 18.04
C SER A 149 8.83 0.35 16.85
N LEU A 150 8.45 -0.93 16.67
CA LEU A 150 9.01 -1.72 15.57
C LEU A 150 8.78 -1.12 14.18
N TYR A 151 7.65 -0.42 13.96
CA TYR A 151 7.34 0.21 12.67
C TYR A 151 8.26 1.40 12.41
N VAL A 152 8.54 2.20 13.43
CA VAL A 152 9.49 3.32 13.35
C VAL A 152 10.90 2.79 13.06
N GLU A 153 11.34 1.78 13.83
CA GLU A 153 12.65 1.15 13.65
C GLU A 153 12.82 0.59 12.24
N VAL A 154 11.83 -0.18 11.75
CA VAL A 154 11.90 -0.79 10.42
C VAL A 154 11.88 0.28 9.32
N SER A 155 11.08 1.34 9.46
CA SER A 155 11.04 2.46 8.53
C SER A 155 12.41 3.15 8.45
N GLU A 156 13.01 3.48 9.59
CA GLU A 156 14.32 4.14 9.67
C GLU A 156 15.45 3.23 9.13
N GLU A 157 15.48 1.95 9.53
CA GLU A 157 16.49 0.96 9.09
C GLU A 157 16.51 0.76 7.57
N ASN A 158 15.35 0.91 6.90
CA ASN A 158 15.22 0.72 5.45
C ASN A 158 15.10 2.04 4.67
N ASN A 159 15.10 3.18 5.33
CA ASN A 159 14.87 4.49 4.73
C ASN A 159 13.61 4.52 3.84
N ILE A 160 12.49 3.98 4.38
CA ILE A 160 11.18 3.95 3.71
C ILE A 160 10.18 4.82 4.46
N PRO A 161 9.18 5.42 3.77
CA PRO A 161 8.16 6.23 4.43
C PRO A 161 7.32 5.44 5.42
N LEU A 162 7.04 6.03 6.58
CA LEU A 162 6.10 5.54 7.58
C LEU A 162 4.84 6.41 7.58
N ILE A 163 3.72 5.80 7.19
CA ILE A 163 2.41 6.46 7.24
C ILE A 163 1.85 6.31 8.66
N PRO A 164 1.35 7.37 9.29
CA PRO A 164 0.72 7.28 10.60
C PRO A 164 -0.47 6.30 10.61
N PHE A 165 -0.83 5.81 11.78
CA PHE A 165 -1.94 4.87 11.94
C PHE A 165 -3.27 5.47 11.48
N MET A 166 -3.86 4.91 10.43
CA MET A 166 -5.05 5.46 9.76
C MET A 166 -6.31 5.48 10.63
N LEU A 167 -6.35 4.72 11.72
CA LEU A 167 -7.48 4.70 12.66
C LEU A 167 -7.25 5.54 13.91
N ASN A 168 -6.18 6.35 13.97
CA ASN A 168 -5.83 7.10 15.18
C ASN A 168 -6.98 7.94 15.72
N ASP A 169 -7.68 8.66 14.86
CA ASP A 169 -8.78 9.54 15.23
C ASP A 169 -10.16 8.85 15.11
N ILE A 170 -10.20 7.67 14.50
CA ILE A 170 -11.42 6.89 14.25
C ILE A 170 -11.69 5.92 15.39
N ALA A 171 -10.67 5.21 15.86
CA ALA A 171 -10.81 4.11 16.83
C ALA A 171 -11.41 4.52 18.18
N LEU A 172 -11.30 5.80 18.54
CA LEU A 172 -11.86 6.35 19.78
C LEU A 172 -13.33 6.77 19.64
N ASN A 173 -13.85 6.92 18.43
CA ASN A 173 -15.22 7.29 18.16
C ASN A 173 -16.08 6.05 17.87
N LYS A 174 -16.92 5.67 18.85
CA LYS A 174 -17.80 4.50 18.73
C LYS A 174 -18.78 4.56 17.54
N GLU A 175 -19.14 5.75 17.10
CA GLU A 175 -20.04 5.94 15.95
C GLU A 175 -19.37 5.60 14.60
N LEU A 176 -18.03 5.53 14.59
CA LEU A 176 -17.22 5.16 13.42
C LEU A 176 -16.77 3.71 13.42
N MET A 177 -17.06 2.96 14.49
CA MET A 177 -16.63 1.58 14.67
C MET A 177 -17.81 0.60 14.60
N LEU A 178 -17.52 -0.63 14.21
CA LEU A 178 -18.45 -1.75 14.40
C LEU A 178 -18.56 -2.10 15.89
N ASN A 179 -19.56 -2.91 16.24
CA ASN A 179 -19.82 -3.32 17.64
C ASN A 179 -18.66 -4.11 18.27
N ASP A 180 -17.75 -4.64 17.47
CA ASP A 180 -16.57 -5.35 17.96
C ASP A 180 -15.47 -4.42 18.50
N GLY A 181 -15.58 -3.11 18.22
CA GLY A 181 -14.62 -2.10 18.68
C GLY A 181 -13.23 -2.21 18.03
N ILE A 182 -13.10 -2.98 16.95
CA ILE A 182 -11.85 -3.22 16.22
C ILE A 182 -11.95 -2.68 14.80
N HIS A 183 -13.07 -2.94 14.12
CA HIS A 183 -13.23 -2.62 12.71
C HIS A 183 -14.00 -1.30 12.52
N PRO A 184 -13.52 -0.40 11.64
CA PRO A 184 -14.26 0.80 11.26
C PRO A 184 -15.52 0.41 10.46
N ASN A 185 -16.62 1.14 10.69
CA ASN A 185 -17.87 0.92 9.96
C ASN A 185 -17.90 1.70 8.62
N ALA A 186 -19.01 1.60 7.88
CA ALA A 186 -19.15 2.24 6.57
C ALA A 186 -19.00 3.77 6.62
N THR A 187 -19.39 4.43 7.73
CA THR A 187 -19.28 5.89 7.89
C THR A 187 -17.81 6.33 8.01
N ALA A 188 -16.94 5.48 8.55
CA ALA A 188 -15.52 5.75 8.69
C ALA A 188 -14.73 5.63 7.37
N GLN A 189 -15.23 4.88 6.39
CA GLN A 189 -14.46 4.55 5.19
C GLN A 189 -14.05 5.78 4.36
N PRO A 190 -14.93 6.76 4.09
CA PRO A 190 -14.54 8.00 3.41
C PRO A 190 -13.48 8.80 4.20
N LEU A 191 -13.54 8.77 5.54
CA LEU A 191 -12.56 9.47 6.38
C LEU A 191 -11.16 8.81 6.29
N ILE A 192 -11.13 7.48 6.24
CA ILE A 192 -9.88 6.73 6.03
C ILE A 192 -9.32 7.03 4.64
N ALA A 193 -10.16 7.06 3.62
CA ALA A 193 -9.75 7.37 2.26
C ALA A 193 -9.13 8.77 2.15
N GLU A 194 -9.76 9.78 2.78
CA GLU A 194 -9.26 11.16 2.81
C GLU A 194 -7.93 11.26 3.58
N PHE A 195 -7.83 10.56 4.71
CA PHE A 195 -6.58 10.47 5.47
C PHE A 195 -5.44 9.91 4.60
N LEU A 196 -5.69 8.82 3.86
CA LEU A 196 -4.68 8.23 2.99
C LEU A 196 -4.37 9.10 1.77
N TYR A 197 -5.37 9.75 1.18
CA TYR A 197 -5.15 10.73 0.13
C TYR A 197 -4.17 11.81 0.59
N THR A 198 -4.34 12.33 1.80
CA THR A 198 -3.52 13.42 2.35
C THR A 198 -2.13 12.97 2.77
N ASN A 199 -1.99 11.77 3.37
CA ASN A 199 -0.75 11.33 3.99
C ASN A 199 0.08 10.38 3.12
N LEU A 200 -0.52 9.67 2.18
CA LEU A 200 0.17 8.68 1.34
C LEU A 200 0.72 9.30 0.05
N LEU A 201 -0.07 10.13 -0.65
CA LEU A 201 0.33 10.65 -1.97
C LEU A 201 1.61 11.49 -1.95
N PRO A 202 1.82 12.41 -0.99
CA PRO A 202 3.08 13.16 -0.93
C PRO A 202 4.29 12.24 -0.78
N LEU A 203 4.18 11.17 0.01
CA LEU A 203 5.26 10.21 0.26
C LEU A 203 5.60 9.37 -0.97
N MET A 204 4.65 9.15 -1.87
CA MET A 204 4.93 8.45 -3.13
C MET A 204 5.87 9.25 -4.03
N SER A 205 5.79 10.58 -4.01
CA SER A 205 6.69 11.45 -4.77
C SER A 205 8.09 11.56 -4.16
N GLU A 206 8.28 11.21 -2.89
CA GLU A 206 9.57 11.24 -2.22
C GLU A 206 10.42 9.99 -2.52
N VAL A 207 9.79 8.89 -2.93
CA VAL A 207 10.46 7.62 -3.27
C VAL A 207 10.66 7.45 -4.78
N ASP A 208 10.30 8.44 -5.59
CA ASP A 208 10.60 8.54 -7.03
C ASP A 208 11.99 9.10 -7.24
#